data_36bd2933e4f80deff2412d87eecd25a9
#
_entry.id   36bd2933e4f80deff2412d87eecd25a9
#
_cell.length_a   1.000
_cell.length_b   1.000
_cell.length_c   1.000
_cell.angle_alpha   90.00
_cell.angle_beta   90.00
_cell.angle_gamma   90.00
#
_symmetry.space_group_name_H-M   'P 1'
#
loop_
_entity.id
_entity.type
_entity.pdbx_description
1 polymer ?
#
loop_
_entity_poly.entity_id
_entity_poly.type
_entity_poly.pdbx_seq_one_letter_code
_entity_poly.pdbx_strand_id
1 'polypeptide(L)'
;NRTDGHRADMGFEQYGGYAKLGYEISQAWNVRADVNVTHFNASQPGAVPNPMADADQRITRGMTSLSVENNYGRTSGALSLFYNWGRHRINDGYTVDPNDTNNPKDYRFNSRDDMMGVSWYQSARLFRGNRLTVGADYYRFGGEAWNRYVEGDRKGERSDIADKSQDEVAGYVDFRQDIGSWLTFDAGLRVDHHSHIGTEWIPQAGLSFHLPHAIELKASASKGFRYPTIREMYMFPPQNPDLKPERMWNYEIAYSQRLLGGRLT
;
A
#
# COMPACT_ATOMS: atom_id res chain seq x y z
N ASN A 1 -1.20 19.98 -13.24
CA ASN A 1 -2.00 19.48 -14.38
C ASN A 1 -3.43 20.01 -14.25
N ARG A 2 -3.99 20.46 -15.37
CA ARG A 2 -5.39 20.90 -15.46
C ARG A 2 -5.96 20.51 -16.82
N THR A 3 -7.21 20.11 -16.85
CA THR A 3 -8.00 19.90 -18.08
C THR A 3 -9.47 20.17 -17.78
N ASP A 4 -10.16 20.72 -18.76
CA ASP A 4 -11.61 20.89 -18.68
C ASP A 4 -12.36 19.63 -19.19
N GLY A 5 -11.61 18.62 -19.67
CA GLY A 5 -12.14 17.40 -20.23
C GLY A 5 -12.66 17.54 -21.64
N HIS A 6 -13.22 16.45 -22.18
CA HIS A 6 -13.76 16.39 -23.56
C HIS A 6 -15.28 16.55 -23.61
N ARG A 7 -15.95 16.73 -22.47
CA ARG A 7 -17.38 17.02 -22.33
C ARG A 7 -17.63 17.86 -21.08
N ALA A 8 -18.84 18.37 -20.94
CA ALA A 8 -19.24 19.14 -19.75
C ALA A 8 -19.01 18.36 -18.46
N ASP A 9 -18.64 19.05 -17.39
CA ASP A 9 -18.43 18.53 -16.03
C ASP A 9 -17.37 17.41 -15.93
N MET A 10 -16.35 17.45 -16.79
CA MET A 10 -15.17 16.55 -16.75
C MET A 10 -13.88 17.26 -16.34
N GLY A 11 -14.00 18.36 -15.64
CA GLY A 11 -12.83 19.10 -15.16
C GLY A 11 -11.98 18.27 -14.20
N PHE A 12 -10.67 18.36 -14.38
CA PHE A 12 -9.67 17.82 -13.48
C PHE A 12 -8.56 18.84 -13.26
N GLU A 13 -8.21 19.03 -12.02
CA GLU A 13 -7.09 19.87 -11.60
C GLU A 13 -6.27 19.15 -10.55
N GLN A 14 -4.96 19.10 -10.75
CA GLN A 14 -4.01 18.48 -9.81
C GLN A 14 -2.78 19.35 -9.67
N TYR A 15 -2.37 19.56 -8.43
CA TYR A 15 -1.10 20.16 -8.09
C TYR A 15 -0.50 19.47 -6.87
N GLY A 16 0.81 19.51 -6.78
CA GLY A 16 1.54 18.88 -5.68
C GLY A 16 3.01 19.25 -5.71
N GLY A 17 3.68 18.85 -4.65
CA GLY A 17 5.09 19.06 -4.48
C GLY A 17 5.76 17.82 -3.89
N TYR A 18 7.01 17.61 -4.30
CA TYR A 18 7.87 16.57 -3.80
C TYR A 18 9.23 17.15 -3.45
N ALA A 19 9.75 16.79 -2.28
CA ALA A 19 11.10 17.11 -1.88
C ALA A 19 11.78 15.87 -1.30
N LYS A 20 13.06 15.70 -1.61
CA LYS A 20 13.90 14.63 -1.09
C LYS A 20 15.24 15.19 -0.68
N LEU A 21 15.68 14.82 0.51
CA LEU A 21 16.98 15.14 1.07
C LEU A 21 17.72 13.86 1.40
N GLY A 22 18.99 13.80 1.09
CA GLY A 22 19.88 12.72 1.47
C GLY A 22 21.16 13.29 2.07
N TYR A 23 21.65 12.66 3.12
CA TYR A 23 22.88 13.04 3.77
C TYR A 23 23.71 11.81 4.12
N GLU A 24 24.95 11.78 3.65
CA GLU A 24 25.92 10.76 3.99
C GLU A 24 26.63 11.17 5.27
N ILE A 25 26.26 10.53 6.40
CA ILE A 25 26.91 10.77 7.70
C ILE A 25 28.35 10.24 7.67
N SER A 26 28.52 9.07 7.00
CA SER A 26 29.83 8.42 6.82
C SER A 26 29.75 7.45 5.63
N GLN A 27 30.87 6.80 5.29
CA GLN A 27 30.89 5.75 4.26
C GLN A 27 29.92 4.58 4.55
N ALA A 28 29.56 4.38 5.80
CA ALA A 28 28.68 3.30 6.23
C ALA A 28 27.26 3.74 6.58
N TRP A 29 26.98 5.02 6.71
CA TRP A 29 25.70 5.52 7.19
C TRP A 29 25.12 6.61 6.30
N ASN A 30 23.88 6.42 5.88
CA ASN A 30 23.08 7.36 5.10
C ASN A 30 21.78 7.69 5.81
N VAL A 31 21.35 8.94 5.72
CA VAL A 31 20.02 9.39 6.13
C VAL A 31 19.30 9.95 4.92
N ARG A 32 18.02 9.59 4.77
CA ARG A 32 17.14 10.12 3.73
C ARG A 32 15.85 10.58 4.34
N ALA A 33 15.37 11.72 3.88
CA ALA A 33 14.04 12.23 4.20
C ALA A 33 13.34 12.61 2.90
N ASP A 34 12.06 12.28 2.81
CA ASP A 34 11.23 12.71 1.70
C ASP A 34 9.84 13.14 2.16
N VAL A 35 9.27 14.05 1.39
CA VAL A 35 7.91 14.52 1.54
C VAL A 35 7.25 14.64 0.18
N ASN A 36 6.01 14.19 0.09
CA ASN A 36 5.16 14.36 -1.09
C ASN A 36 3.79 14.82 -0.63
N VAL A 37 3.25 15.86 -1.28
CA VAL A 37 1.87 16.32 -1.07
C VAL A 37 1.23 16.52 -2.42
N THR A 38 0.04 15.96 -2.59
CA THR A 38 -0.76 16.09 -3.81
C THR A 38 -2.17 16.49 -3.45
N HIS A 39 -2.69 17.48 -4.16
CA HIS A 39 -4.08 17.88 -4.10
C HIS A 39 -4.69 17.77 -5.48
N PHE A 40 -5.91 17.26 -5.56
CA PHE A 40 -6.67 17.27 -6.79
C PHE A 40 -8.17 17.52 -6.56
N ASN A 41 -8.76 18.17 -7.55
CA ASN A 41 -10.18 18.34 -7.74
C ASN A 41 -10.57 17.61 -9.02
N ALA A 42 -11.61 16.80 -8.98
CA ALA A 42 -12.09 16.07 -10.14
C ALA A 42 -13.61 16.09 -10.18
N SER A 43 -14.17 16.43 -11.33
CA SER A 43 -15.58 16.26 -11.60
C SER A 43 -15.86 14.82 -12.05
N GLN A 44 -17.03 14.30 -11.73
CA GLN A 44 -17.44 12.93 -12.03
C GLN A 44 -18.78 12.91 -12.78
N PRO A 45 -18.80 13.25 -14.08
CA PRO A 45 -20.02 13.44 -14.83
C PRO A 45 -20.81 12.16 -15.13
N GLY A 46 -20.41 11.00 -14.58
CA GLY A 46 -21.04 9.73 -14.85
C GLY A 46 -20.87 9.22 -16.30
N ALA A 47 -21.59 8.19 -16.68
CA ALA A 47 -21.59 7.65 -18.04
C ALA A 47 -22.41 8.55 -19.00
N VAL A 48 -22.08 8.52 -20.31
CA VAL A 48 -22.81 9.32 -21.31
C VAL A 48 -24.32 9.03 -21.31
N PRO A 49 -24.79 7.77 -21.24
CA PRO A 49 -26.22 7.49 -21.18
C PRO A 49 -26.87 7.84 -19.84
N ASN A 50 -26.08 8.01 -18.77
CA ASN A 50 -26.55 8.36 -17.43
C ASN A 50 -25.65 9.46 -16.82
N PRO A 51 -25.76 10.72 -17.27
CA PRO A 51 -24.96 11.80 -16.77
C PRO A 51 -25.28 12.11 -15.32
N MET A 52 -24.24 12.45 -14.56
CA MET A 52 -24.33 12.91 -13.18
C MET A 52 -24.15 14.43 -13.14
N ALA A 53 -25.00 15.12 -12.42
CA ALA A 53 -24.85 16.53 -12.12
C ALA A 53 -24.27 16.73 -10.72
N ASP A 54 -23.55 17.83 -10.52
CA ASP A 54 -22.99 18.27 -9.24
C ASP A 54 -22.16 17.18 -8.52
N ALA A 55 -21.49 16.31 -9.30
CA ALA A 55 -20.61 15.28 -8.77
C ALA A 55 -19.15 15.73 -8.84
N ASP A 56 -18.54 15.90 -7.69
CA ASP A 56 -17.13 16.31 -7.59
C ASP A 56 -16.43 15.68 -6.39
N GLN A 57 -15.11 15.61 -6.49
CA GLN A 57 -14.28 15.19 -5.38
C GLN A 57 -13.06 16.10 -5.22
N ARG A 58 -12.72 16.38 -3.98
CA ARG A 58 -11.53 17.12 -3.56
C ARG A 58 -10.72 16.26 -2.63
N ILE A 59 -9.52 15.90 -3.05
CA ILE A 59 -8.68 14.99 -2.29
C ILE A 59 -7.30 15.62 -2.10
N THR A 60 -6.82 15.58 -0.87
CA THR A 60 -5.44 15.92 -0.54
C THR A 60 -4.79 14.73 0.12
N ARG A 61 -3.64 14.30 -0.38
CA ARG A 61 -2.83 13.25 0.21
C ARG A 61 -1.42 13.74 0.46
N GLY A 62 -0.89 13.34 1.59
CA GLY A 62 0.50 13.61 1.96
C GLY A 62 1.21 12.34 2.40
N MET A 63 2.51 12.33 2.17
CA MET A 63 3.42 11.28 2.62
C MET A 63 4.71 11.93 3.07
N THR A 64 5.26 11.46 4.17
CA THR A 64 6.63 11.79 4.59
C THR A 64 7.33 10.54 5.09
N SER A 65 8.62 10.43 4.85
CA SER A 65 9.44 9.36 5.39
C SER A 65 10.80 9.86 5.84
N LEU A 66 11.39 9.12 6.78
CA LEU A 66 12.76 9.27 7.26
C LEU A 66 13.37 7.88 7.33
N SER A 67 14.50 7.67 6.67
CA SER A 67 15.24 6.41 6.69
C SER A 67 16.67 6.66 7.15
N VAL A 68 17.16 5.75 7.98
CA VAL A 68 18.57 5.65 8.36
C VAL A 68 19.07 4.29 7.87
N GLU A 69 20.04 4.29 6.99
CA GLU A 69 20.60 3.07 6.37
C GLU A 69 22.04 2.85 6.84
N ASN A 70 22.41 1.61 7.05
CA ASN A 70 23.81 1.22 7.31
C ASN A 70 24.31 0.18 6.30
N ASN A 71 25.62 0.23 6.00
CA ASN A 71 26.29 -0.74 5.15
C ASN A 71 27.76 -0.88 5.55
N TYR A 72 28.08 -2.02 6.17
CA TYR A 72 29.44 -2.39 6.60
C TYR A 72 30.05 -3.52 5.74
N GLY A 73 29.55 -3.73 4.52
CA GLY A 73 30.00 -4.77 3.62
C GLY A 73 29.47 -6.17 3.96
N ARG A 74 29.68 -6.68 5.16
CA ARG A 74 29.12 -7.96 5.62
C ARG A 74 27.72 -7.83 6.21
N THR A 75 27.35 -6.65 6.69
CA THR A 75 26.05 -6.38 7.27
C THR A 75 25.51 -5.07 6.72
N SER A 76 24.22 -5.05 6.42
CA SER A 76 23.51 -3.86 5.96
C SER A 76 22.08 -3.88 6.43
N GLY A 77 21.52 -2.72 6.69
CA GLY A 77 20.14 -2.61 7.15
C GLY A 77 19.60 -1.20 7.05
N ALA A 78 18.35 -1.06 7.43
CA ALA A 78 17.67 0.23 7.49
C ALA A 78 16.65 0.26 8.62
N LEU A 79 16.47 1.45 9.17
CA LEU A 79 15.34 1.84 9.99
C LEU A 79 14.59 2.94 9.25
N SER A 80 13.31 2.73 9.00
CA SER A 80 12.45 3.68 8.29
C SER A 80 11.25 4.05 9.14
N LEU A 81 10.96 5.35 9.21
CA LEU A 81 9.76 5.92 9.80
C LEU A 81 8.95 6.55 8.67
N PHE A 82 7.63 6.41 8.68
CA PHE A 82 6.80 7.07 7.71
C PHE A 82 5.46 7.51 8.30
N TYR A 83 4.89 8.51 7.68
CA TYR A 83 3.55 9.01 7.96
C TYR A 83 2.85 9.37 6.65
N ASN A 84 1.71 8.71 6.40
CA ASN A 84 0.82 8.98 5.28
C ASN A 84 -0.49 9.54 5.81
N TRP A 85 -1.08 10.48 5.10
CA TRP A 85 -2.37 11.03 5.48
C TRP A 85 -3.20 11.40 4.25
N GLY A 86 -4.52 11.36 4.42
CA GLY A 86 -5.49 11.73 3.39
C GLY A 86 -6.64 12.55 3.95
N ARG A 87 -7.16 13.44 3.13
CA ARG A 87 -8.42 14.17 3.38
C ARG A 87 -9.23 14.12 2.11
N HIS A 88 -10.47 13.68 2.23
CA HIS A 88 -11.40 13.53 1.13
C HIS A 88 -12.66 14.31 1.41
N ARG A 89 -13.15 15.00 0.41
CA ARG A 89 -14.48 15.59 0.36
C ARG A 89 -15.11 15.20 -0.96
N ILE A 90 -16.21 14.48 -0.90
CA ILE A 90 -16.87 13.89 -2.04
C ILE A 90 -18.31 14.36 -2.08
N ASN A 91 -18.72 14.83 -3.23
CA ASN A 91 -20.10 15.04 -3.59
C ASN A 91 -20.46 13.98 -4.64
N ASP A 92 -21.34 13.06 -4.27
CA ASP A 92 -21.74 11.97 -5.18
C ASP A 92 -22.65 12.45 -6.31
N GLY A 93 -23.16 13.68 -6.24
CA GLY A 93 -24.06 14.23 -7.23
C GLY A 93 -25.43 13.54 -7.28
N TYR A 94 -26.10 13.71 -8.42
CA TYR A 94 -27.38 13.09 -8.71
C TYR A 94 -27.51 12.83 -10.22
N THR A 95 -28.34 11.87 -10.61
CA THR A 95 -28.63 11.62 -12.01
C THR A 95 -29.56 12.68 -12.58
N VAL A 96 -29.41 12.98 -13.87
CA VAL A 96 -30.28 13.92 -14.59
C VAL A 96 -31.40 13.20 -15.37
N ASP A 97 -31.55 11.90 -15.21
CA ASP A 97 -32.66 11.12 -15.79
C ASP A 97 -33.97 11.52 -15.11
N PRO A 98 -34.97 12.04 -15.85
CA PRO A 98 -36.25 12.46 -15.27
C PRO A 98 -37.06 11.31 -14.66
N ASN A 99 -36.71 10.05 -14.96
CA ASN A 99 -37.33 8.88 -14.36
C ASN A 99 -36.62 8.40 -13.08
N ASP A 100 -35.48 8.96 -12.75
CA ASP A 100 -34.75 8.66 -11.54
C ASP A 100 -35.22 9.60 -10.41
N THR A 101 -35.71 9.01 -9.33
CA THR A 101 -36.14 9.75 -8.12
C THR A 101 -34.97 10.11 -7.20
N ASN A 102 -33.73 9.89 -7.66
CA ASN A 102 -32.54 10.17 -6.87
C ASN A 102 -32.27 11.67 -6.81
N ASN A 103 -32.86 12.32 -5.83
CA ASN A 103 -32.70 13.76 -5.58
C ASN A 103 -31.24 14.12 -5.20
N PRO A 104 -30.82 15.38 -5.41
CA PRO A 104 -29.58 15.88 -4.87
C PRO A 104 -29.47 15.56 -3.38
N LYS A 105 -28.31 15.04 -2.98
CA LYS A 105 -28.07 14.75 -1.55
C LYS A 105 -27.85 16.07 -0.80
N ASP A 106 -28.52 16.22 0.32
CA ASP A 106 -28.40 17.35 1.22
C ASP A 106 -27.13 17.35 2.07
N TYR A 107 -26.25 16.36 1.85
CA TYR A 107 -24.99 16.22 2.56
C TYR A 107 -23.80 16.00 1.59
N ARG A 108 -22.60 16.19 2.15
CA ARG A 108 -21.33 15.87 1.49
C ARG A 108 -20.57 14.87 2.34
N PHE A 109 -20.06 13.82 1.70
CA PHE A 109 -19.21 12.84 2.35
C PHE A 109 -17.83 13.45 2.60
N ASN A 110 -17.31 13.22 3.80
CA ASN A 110 -15.97 13.62 4.20
C ASN A 110 -15.27 12.43 4.85
N SER A 111 -13.97 12.32 4.63
CA SER A 111 -13.15 11.38 5.39
C SER A 111 -11.73 11.91 5.59
N ARG A 112 -11.10 11.37 6.62
CA ARG A 112 -9.67 11.46 6.87
C ARG A 112 -9.14 10.07 7.09
N ASP A 113 -7.98 9.80 6.57
CA ASP A 113 -7.21 8.59 6.86
C ASP A 113 -5.77 8.96 7.18
N ASP A 114 -5.17 8.17 8.04
CA ASP A 114 -3.76 8.26 8.31
C ASP A 114 -3.15 6.88 8.57
N MET A 115 -1.86 6.78 8.29
CA MET A 115 -1.05 5.60 8.57
C MET A 115 0.35 6.05 8.94
N MET A 116 0.82 5.62 10.10
CA MET A 116 2.22 5.79 10.50
C MET A 116 2.84 4.44 10.75
N GLY A 117 4.14 4.35 10.56
CA GLY A 117 4.83 3.10 10.79
C GLY A 117 6.31 3.25 11.01
N VAL A 118 6.84 2.17 11.57
CA VAL A 118 8.27 1.91 11.74
C VAL A 118 8.58 0.59 11.10
N SER A 119 9.59 0.55 10.24
CA SER A 119 10.10 -0.67 9.63
C SER A 119 11.60 -0.75 9.85
N TRP A 120 12.06 -1.88 10.33
CA TRP A 120 13.47 -2.13 10.55
C TRP A 120 13.87 -3.49 9.99
N TYR A 121 15.01 -3.54 9.34
CA TYR A 121 15.67 -4.79 9.02
C TYR A 121 17.17 -4.71 9.15
N GLN A 122 17.80 -5.87 9.37
CA GLN A 122 19.23 -6.05 9.31
C GLN A 122 19.56 -7.36 8.59
N SER A 123 20.38 -7.27 7.56
CA SER A 123 20.95 -8.40 6.82
C SER A 123 22.40 -8.60 7.23
N ALA A 124 22.83 -9.85 7.34
CA ALA A 124 24.22 -10.22 7.62
C ALA A 124 24.65 -11.42 6.76
N ARG A 125 25.92 -11.42 6.34
CA ARG A 125 26.59 -12.59 5.77
C ARG A 125 27.39 -13.26 6.87
N LEU A 126 26.84 -14.32 7.46
CA LEU A 126 27.44 -15.02 8.61
C LEU A 126 28.60 -15.92 8.17
N PHE A 127 28.44 -16.59 7.02
CA PHE A 127 29.44 -17.48 6.42
C PHE A 127 29.35 -17.45 4.89
N ARG A 128 30.20 -18.22 4.21
CA ARG A 128 30.28 -18.18 2.74
C ARG A 128 28.95 -18.60 2.09
N GLY A 129 28.51 -17.79 1.13
CA GLY A 129 27.26 -18.02 0.38
C GLY A 129 25.98 -17.74 1.19
N ASN A 130 26.10 -17.34 2.44
CA ASN A 130 24.95 -17.08 3.30
C ASN A 130 24.50 -15.61 3.29
N ARG A 131 23.21 -15.40 3.46
CA ARG A 131 22.61 -14.14 3.87
C ARG A 131 21.43 -14.45 4.81
N LEU A 132 21.52 -13.93 6.01
CA LEU A 132 20.43 -13.92 6.97
C LEU A 132 19.89 -12.49 7.07
N THR A 133 18.58 -12.33 6.95
CA THR A 133 17.88 -11.06 7.18
C THR A 133 16.87 -11.26 8.30
N VAL A 134 16.85 -10.35 9.25
CA VAL A 134 15.83 -10.26 10.29
C VAL A 134 15.22 -8.88 10.25
N GLY A 135 13.94 -8.78 10.58
CA GLY A 135 13.29 -7.47 10.62
C GLY A 135 12.01 -7.48 11.43
N ALA A 136 11.54 -6.28 11.69
CA ALA A 136 10.30 -6.03 12.43
C ALA A 136 9.62 -4.78 11.87
N ASP A 137 8.28 -4.83 11.84
CA ASP A 137 7.44 -3.74 11.39
C ASP A 137 6.39 -3.43 12.44
N TYR A 138 6.05 -2.16 12.59
CA TYR A 138 4.88 -1.70 13.31
C TYR A 138 4.15 -0.67 12.47
N TYR A 139 2.85 -0.84 12.34
CA TYR A 139 1.95 0.07 11.64
C TYR A 139 0.77 0.42 12.53
N ARG A 140 0.42 1.68 12.57
CA ARG A 140 -0.85 2.16 13.07
C ARG A 140 -1.56 2.89 11.95
N PHE A 141 -2.77 2.48 11.64
CA PHE A 141 -3.58 3.08 10.59
C PHE A 141 -5.02 3.21 11.04
N GLY A 142 -5.67 4.22 10.49
CA GLY A 142 -7.03 4.50 10.86
C GLY A 142 -7.68 5.55 9.97
N GLY A 143 -8.88 5.93 10.37
CA GLY A 143 -9.60 7.00 9.72
C GLY A 143 -10.97 7.21 10.29
N GLU A 144 -11.47 8.39 10.00
CA GLU A 144 -12.83 8.81 10.29
C GLU A 144 -13.57 9.13 8.99
N ALA A 145 -14.85 8.83 8.95
CA ALA A 145 -15.74 9.15 7.84
C ALA A 145 -17.06 9.69 8.37
N TRP A 146 -17.57 10.73 7.75
CA TRP A 146 -18.83 11.38 8.15
C TRP A 146 -19.50 12.08 6.99
N ASN A 147 -20.81 12.26 7.11
CA ASN A 147 -21.58 13.18 6.27
C ASN A 147 -21.73 14.53 6.96
N ARG A 148 -21.58 15.60 6.21
CA ARG A 148 -21.89 16.95 6.65
C ARG A 148 -23.07 17.49 5.83
N TYR A 149 -24.15 17.83 6.52
CA TYR A 149 -25.34 18.38 5.87
C TYR A 149 -25.07 19.81 5.41
N VAL A 150 -25.47 20.13 4.18
CA VAL A 150 -25.26 21.43 3.55
C VAL A 150 -26.56 22.19 3.30
N GLU A 151 -27.71 21.48 3.34
CA GLU A 151 -29.05 22.01 3.09
C GLU A 151 -30.07 21.41 4.05
N GLY A 152 -31.32 21.92 4.02
CA GLY A 152 -32.42 21.44 4.83
C GLY A 152 -32.30 21.77 6.32
N ASP A 153 -33.19 21.17 7.14
CA ASP A 153 -33.29 21.42 8.58
C ASP A 153 -32.05 20.99 9.37
N ARG A 154 -31.28 20.06 8.80
CA ARG A 154 -30.06 19.54 9.41
C ARG A 154 -28.79 20.27 8.96
N LYS A 155 -28.91 21.38 8.25
CA LYS A 155 -27.76 22.14 7.74
C LYS A 155 -26.73 22.44 8.83
N GLY A 156 -25.50 22.07 8.56
CA GLY A 156 -24.38 22.23 9.49
C GLY A 156 -24.13 21.04 10.43
N GLU A 157 -25.09 20.11 10.53
CA GLU A 157 -24.89 18.88 11.32
C GLU A 157 -23.87 17.93 10.71
N ARG A 158 -23.21 17.19 11.58
CA ARG A 158 -22.31 16.07 11.24
C ARG A 158 -22.98 14.75 11.64
N SER A 159 -22.97 13.78 10.73
CA SER A 159 -23.40 12.41 10.97
C SER A 159 -22.20 11.47 10.74
N ASP A 160 -21.70 10.88 11.81
CA ASP A 160 -20.55 9.99 11.75
C ASP A 160 -20.93 8.65 11.14
N ILE A 161 -20.04 8.11 10.30
CA ILE A 161 -20.16 6.81 9.63
C ILE A 161 -19.21 5.81 10.27
N ALA A 162 -17.95 6.18 10.43
CA ALA A 162 -16.92 5.35 11.05
C ALA A 162 -15.83 6.23 11.67
N ASP A 163 -15.29 5.77 12.79
CA ASP A 163 -14.06 6.27 13.42
C ASP A 163 -13.33 5.06 14.00
N LYS A 164 -12.28 4.63 13.33
CA LYS A 164 -11.56 3.38 13.63
C LYS A 164 -10.06 3.56 13.48
N SER A 165 -9.32 2.94 14.39
CA SER A 165 -7.87 2.84 14.36
C SER A 165 -7.46 1.42 14.70
N GLN A 166 -6.42 0.92 14.03
CA GLN A 166 -5.93 -0.45 14.16
C GLN A 166 -4.41 -0.44 14.16
N ASP A 167 -3.84 -1.42 14.84
CA ASP A 167 -2.40 -1.62 14.93
C ASP A 167 -2.02 -2.96 14.33
N GLU A 168 -0.87 -3.00 13.69
CA GLU A 168 -0.27 -4.20 13.11
C GLU A 168 1.21 -4.25 13.53
N VAL A 169 1.65 -5.38 14.03
CA VAL A 169 3.05 -5.64 14.36
C VAL A 169 3.50 -6.93 13.72
N ALA A 170 4.68 -6.92 13.11
CA ALA A 170 5.24 -8.09 12.47
C ALA A 170 6.71 -8.28 12.79
N GLY A 171 7.14 -9.54 12.79
CA GLY A 171 8.53 -9.93 12.81
C GLY A 171 8.81 -10.96 11.74
N TYR A 172 10.00 -10.93 11.17
CA TYR A 172 10.36 -11.86 10.12
C TYR A 172 11.83 -12.24 10.13
N VAL A 173 12.09 -13.41 9.57
CA VAL A 173 13.42 -13.92 9.27
C VAL A 173 13.43 -14.47 7.85
N ASP A 174 14.49 -14.19 7.11
CA ASP A 174 14.77 -14.72 5.79
C ASP A 174 16.19 -15.23 5.76
N PHE A 175 16.35 -16.48 5.27
CA PHE A 175 17.61 -17.17 5.17
C PHE A 175 17.85 -17.58 3.74
N ARG A 176 18.96 -17.16 3.19
CA ARG A 176 19.44 -17.57 1.86
C ARG A 176 20.80 -18.21 1.97
N GLN A 177 21.01 -19.33 1.23
CA GLN A 177 22.26 -20.03 1.13
C GLN A 177 22.57 -20.43 -0.30
N ASP A 178 23.71 -19.97 -0.80
CA ASP A 178 24.29 -20.46 -2.04
C ASP A 178 25.18 -21.68 -1.73
N ILE A 179 24.89 -22.82 -2.33
CA ILE A 179 25.59 -24.09 -2.18
C ILE A 179 26.41 -24.32 -3.45
N GLY A 180 27.69 -24.04 -3.35
CA GLY A 180 28.57 -24.04 -4.54
C GLY A 180 28.09 -23.01 -5.56
N SER A 181 28.19 -23.37 -6.84
CA SER A 181 27.71 -22.55 -7.97
C SER A 181 26.44 -23.09 -8.60
N TRP A 182 25.86 -24.16 -8.06
CA TRP A 182 24.78 -24.90 -8.72
C TRP A 182 23.44 -24.82 -8.03
N LEU A 183 23.38 -24.47 -6.74
CA LEU A 183 22.13 -24.40 -6.00
C LEU A 183 22.08 -23.16 -5.10
N THR A 184 20.97 -22.44 -5.15
CA THR A 184 20.58 -21.45 -4.15
C THR A 184 19.32 -21.95 -3.45
N PHE A 185 19.34 -21.95 -2.12
CA PHE A 185 18.19 -22.21 -1.26
C PHE A 185 17.80 -20.92 -0.54
N ASP A 186 16.52 -20.62 -0.45
CA ASP A 186 15.97 -19.56 0.39
C ASP A 186 14.78 -20.08 1.20
N ALA A 187 14.64 -19.58 2.41
CA ALA A 187 13.48 -19.84 3.26
C ALA A 187 13.23 -18.64 4.17
N GLY A 188 11.99 -18.29 4.32
CA GLY A 188 11.57 -17.17 5.15
C GLY A 188 10.30 -17.47 5.93
N LEU A 189 10.17 -16.79 7.05
CA LEU A 189 8.96 -16.80 7.87
C LEU A 189 8.69 -15.40 8.37
N ARG A 190 7.49 -14.91 8.12
CA ARG A 190 6.94 -13.70 8.74
C ARG A 190 5.77 -14.10 9.63
N VAL A 191 5.72 -13.50 10.81
CA VAL A 191 4.57 -13.55 11.71
C VAL A 191 4.03 -12.15 11.83
N ASP A 192 2.75 -12.01 11.55
CA ASP A 192 2.04 -10.74 11.51
C ASP A 192 0.88 -10.78 12.50
N HIS A 193 0.73 -9.77 13.33
CA HIS A 193 -0.34 -9.67 14.31
C HIS A 193 -1.10 -8.36 14.15
N HIS A 194 -2.38 -8.48 13.84
CA HIS A 194 -3.31 -7.37 13.69
C HIS A 194 -4.20 -7.27 14.93
N SER A 195 -4.30 -6.07 15.50
CA SER A 195 -4.98 -5.82 16.79
C SER A 195 -6.43 -6.27 16.87
N HIS A 196 -7.14 -6.34 15.74
CA HIS A 196 -8.55 -6.72 15.67
C HIS A 196 -8.77 -8.14 15.13
N ILE A 197 -7.93 -8.61 14.22
CA ILE A 197 -8.17 -9.84 13.44
C ILE A 197 -7.35 -11.02 13.97
N GLY A 198 -6.18 -10.75 14.58
CA GLY A 198 -5.31 -11.78 15.13
C GLY A 198 -4.04 -12.02 14.32
N THR A 199 -3.49 -13.23 14.40
CA THR A 199 -2.14 -13.54 13.93
C THR A 199 -2.16 -14.40 12.66
N GLU A 200 -1.31 -14.02 11.70
CA GLU A 200 -1.04 -14.75 10.47
C GLU A 200 0.43 -15.19 10.41
N TRP A 201 0.65 -16.44 9.97
CA TRP A 201 1.96 -17.02 9.70
C TRP A 201 2.16 -17.14 8.21
N ILE A 202 3.26 -16.60 7.71
CA ILE A 202 3.51 -16.40 6.28
C ILE A 202 4.86 -17.02 5.93
N PRO A 203 4.90 -18.36 5.73
CA PRO A 203 6.10 -19.07 5.29
C PRO A 203 6.33 -18.89 3.80
N GLN A 204 7.61 -18.92 3.43
CA GLN A 204 8.07 -19.01 2.04
C GLN A 204 9.31 -19.89 1.94
N ALA A 205 9.47 -20.56 0.80
CA ALA A 205 10.68 -21.29 0.48
C ALA A 205 10.92 -21.33 -1.03
N GLY A 206 12.18 -21.35 -1.44
CA GLY A 206 12.57 -21.38 -2.83
C GLY A 206 13.87 -22.16 -3.06
N LEU A 207 13.99 -22.71 -4.26
CA LEU A 207 15.17 -23.39 -4.78
C LEU A 207 15.49 -22.85 -6.18
N SER A 208 16.74 -22.56 -6.44
CA SER A 208 17.23 -22.20 -7.77
C SER A 208 18.41 -23.09 -8.14
N PHE A 209 18.25 -23.90 -9.18
CA PHE A 209 19.31 -24.75 -9.73
C PHE A 209 19.97 -24.04 -10.90
N HIS A 210 21.26 -23.78 -10.79
CA HIS A 210 22.10 -23.19 -11.83
C HIS A 210 22.85 -24.31 -12.58
N LEU A 211 22.35 -24.68 -13.74
CA LEU A 211 22.82 -25.79 -14.53
C LEU A 211 23.79 -25.32 -15.62
N PRO A 212 24.60 -26.25 -16.22
CA PRO A 212 25.41 -25.94 -17.39
C PRO A 212 24.59 -25.31 -18.52
N HIS A 213 25.28 -24.65 -19.46
CA HIS A 213 24.66 -23.97 -20.63
C HIS A 213 23.74 -22.80 -20.26
N ALA A 214 24.00 -22.14 -19.13
CA ALA A 214 23.24 -20.99 -18.63
C ALA A 214 21.75 -21.31 -18.46
N ILE A 215 21.43 -22.52 -18.01
CA ILE A 215 20.09 -22.97 -17.64
C ILE A 215 19.89 -22.69 -16.15
N GLU A 216 18.73 -22.12 -15.82
CA GLU A 216 18.26 -21.93 -14.45
C GLU A 216 16.86 -22.52 -14.30
N LEU A 217 16.70 -23.37 -13.29
CA LEU A 217 15.41 -23.92 -12.87
C LEU A 217 15.09 -23.38 -11.47
N LYS A 218 13.91 -22.79 -11.32
CA LYS A 218 13.42 -22.27 -10.05
C LYS A 218 12.15 -22.99 -9.64
N ALA A 219 12.01 -23.24 -8.33
CA ALA A 219 10.78 -23.68 -7.72
C ALA A 219 10.57 -22.89 -6.43
N SER A 220 9.37 -22.39 -6.20
CA SER A 220 9.04 -21.70 -4.98
C SER A 220 7.64 -22.02 -4.48
N ALA A 221 7.45 -21.87 -3.18
CA ALA A 221 6.16 -21.93 -2.50
C ALA A 221 6.09 -20.79 -1.49
N SER A 222 5.00 -20.06 -1.48
CA SER A 222 4.78 -18.98 -0.52
C SER A 222 3.31 -18.86 -0.13
N LYS A 223 3.06 -18.50 1.12
CA LYS A 223 1.74 -18.11 1.59
C LYS A 223 1.58 -16.59 1.49
N GLY A 224 0.49 -16.13 0.90
CA GLY A 224 0.04 -14.75 0.93
C GLY A 224 -1.22 -14.60 1.77
N PHE A 225 -1.48 -13.38 2.25
CA PHE A 225 -2.72 -13.04 2.94
C PHE A 225 -3.07 -11.56 2.71
N ARG A 226 -4.33 -11.21 3.00
CA ARG A 226 -4.81 -9.84 3.01
C ARG A 226 -5.76 -9.65 4.19
N TYR A 227 -5.50 -8.69 5.04
CA TYR A 227 -6.48 -8.28 6.04
C TYR A 227 -7.62 -7.50 5.39
N PRO A 228 -8.87 -7.64 5.90
CA PRO A 228 -9.98 -6.78 5.53
C PRO A 228 -9.68 -5.32 5.87
N THR A 229 -10.13 -4.43 5.02
CA THR A 229 -9.97 -2.99 5.24
C THR A 229 -10.99 -2.44 6.22
N ILE A 230 -10.70 -1.31 6.86
CA ILE A 230 -11.66 -0.56 7.70
C ILE A 230 -12.94 -0.25 6.92
N ARG A 231 -12.81 0.04 5.62
CA ARG A 231 -13.96 0.31 4.75
C ARG A 231 -14.89 -0.89 4.62
N GLU A 232 -14.34 -2.09 4.38
CA GLU A 232 -15.10 -3.34 4.25
C GLU A 232 -15.79 -3.74 5.56
N MET A 233 -15.12 -3.48 6.69
CA MET A 233 -15.64 -3.86 7.99
C MET A 233 -16.67 -2.87 8.57
N TYR A 234 -16.52 -1.55 8.29
CA TYR A 234 -17.25 -0.55 9.09
C TYR A 234 -17.92 0.59 8.31
N MET A 235 -17.60 0.81 7.01
CA MET A 235 -18.01 2.08 6.39
C MET A 235 -19.36 2.02 5.64
N PHE A 236 -19.56 1.02 4.81
CA PHE A 236 -20.71 0.99 3.90
C PHE A 236 -21.36 -0.39 3.85
N PRO A 237 -22.71 -0.49 3.81
CA PRO A 237 -23.41 -1.75 3.63
C PRO A 237 -23.02 -2.46 2.30
N PRO A 238 -22.89 -3.79 2.31
CA PRO A 238 -22.90 -4.68 3.46
C PRO A 238 -21.57 -4.64 4.24
N GLN A 239 -21.58 -4.00 5.41
CA GLN A 239 -20.43 -3.98 6.31
C GLN A 239 -20.41 -5.24 7.18
N ASN A 240 -19.24 -5.78 7.47
CA ASN A 240 -19.10 -6.94 8.34
C ASN A 240 -17.81 -6.83 9.18
N PRO A 241 -17.92 -6.50 10.48
CA PRO A 241 -16.77 -6.43 11.39
C PRO A 241 -16.06 -7.77 11.62
N ASP A 242 -16.74 -8.90 11.35
CA ASP A 242 -16.21 -10.25 11.59
C ASP A 242 -15.54 -10.87 10.36
N LEU A 243 -15.21 -10.07 9.35
CA LEU A 243 -14.46 -10.50 8.18
C LEU A 243 -13.12 -11.12 8.59
N LYS A 244 -12.78 -12.22 7.95
CA LYS A 244 -11.52 -12.94 8.16
C LYS A 244 -10.50 -12.60 7.08
N PRO A 245 -9.20 -12.77 7.35
CA PRO A 245 -8.18 -12.58 6.33
C PRO A 245 -8.38 -13.52 5.14
N GLU A 246 -8.18 -12.99 3.96
CA GLU A 246 -8.02 -13.81 2.78
C GLU A 246 -6.64 -14.44 2.79
N ARG A 247 -6.54 -15.69 2.34
CA ARG A 247 -5.28 -16.44 2.32
C ARG A 247 -5.13 -17.14 0.99
N MET A 248 -3.90 -17.17 0.49
CA MET A 248 -3.57 -17.89 -0.74
C MET A 248 -2.22 -18.59 -0.60
N TRP A 249 -2.06 -19.69 -1.32
CA TRP A 249 -0.76 -20.31 -1.56
C TRP A 249 -0.39 -20.11 -3.01
N ASN A 250 0.84 -19.67 -3.23
CA ASN A 250 1.42 -19.54 -4.55
C ASN A 250 2.51 -20.59 -4.70
N TYR A 251 2.47 -21.34 -5.81
CA TYR A 251 3.49 -22.31 -6.20
C TYR A 251 3.95 -21.92 -7.60
N GLU A 252 5.25 -21.79 -7.77
CA GLU A 252 5.83 -21.37 -9.04
C GLU A 252 6.97 -22.32 -9.42
N ILE A 253 7.01 -22.69 -10.70
CA ILE A 253 8.15 -23.36 -11.34
C ILE A 253 8.51 -22.54 -12.56
N ALA A 254 9.77 -22.15 -12.67
CA ALA A 254 10.28 -21.36 -13.78
C ALA A 254 11.53 -22.01 -14.39
N TYR A 255 11.59 -21.99 -15.71
CA TYR A 255 12.78 -22.35 -16.50
C TYR A 255 13.26 -21.12 -17.24
N SER A 256 14.54 -20.85 -17.19
CA SER A 256 15.19 -19.85 -18.04
C SER A 256 16.48 -20.37 -18.61
N GLN A 257 16.79 -19.97 -19.84
CA GLN A 257 18.06 -20.30 -20.50
C GLN A 257 18.54 -19.10 -21.31
N ARG A 258 19.83 -18.77 -21.19
CA ARG A 258 20.45 -17.74 -22.02
C ARG A 258 21.11 -18.37 -23.24
N LEU A 259 20.69 -17.95 -24.42
CA LEU A 259 21.19 -18.43 -25.72
C LEU A 259 21.96 -17.32 -26.45
N LEU A 260 22.72 -17.71 -27.50
CA LEU A 260 23.42 -16.78 -28.38
C LEU A 260 24.31 -15.76 -27.64
N GLY A 261 25.05 -16.23 -26.62
CA GLY A 261 25.92 -15.37 -25.83
C GLY A 261 25.16 -14.34 -24.98
N GLY A 262 23.91 -14.65 -24.57
CA GLY A 262 23.06 -13.79 -23.74
C GLY A 262 22.20 -12.81 -24.53
N ARG A 263 22.12 -12.94 -25.85
CA ARG A 263 21.27 -12.10 -26.71
C ARG A 263 19.80 -12.56 -26.72
N LEU A 264 19.54 -13.76 -26.26
CA LEU A 264 18.20 -14.35 -26.14
C LEU A 264 18.05 -15.02 -24.78
N THR A 265 16.98 -14.73 -24.06
CA THR A 265 16.59 -15.39 -22.79
C THR A 265 15.17 -15.89 -22.91
#